data_0d5835cfae4f7236f581165543fbb962
#
_entry.id   0d5835cfae4f7236f581165543fbb962
#
_cell.length_a   1.000
_cell.length_b   1.000
_cell.length_c   1.000
_cell.angle_alpha   90.00
_cell.angle_beta   90.00
_cell.angle_gamma   90.00
#
_symmetry.space_group_name_H-M   'P 1'
#
loop_
_entity.id
_entity.type
_entity.pdbx_description
1 polymer ?
#
loop_
_entity_poly.entity_id
_entity_poly.type
_entity_poly.pdbx_seq_one_letter_code
_entity_poly.pdbx_strand_id
1 'polypeptide(L)'
;MQILSKINLPKDLKKLSLSELQKLNDELRDYTIEIVSKTGGHLGASLGVVELTVALHYVFNAPSDKIIWDVGHQTYPHKILTGRKNKIHTLRKKNGLSGFTKRSESIYDPFGAAHSSTSISASLGITAARDILNKDFDVISVIGDGAISAGMAFEGLNNLGHLNKNSLIILNDNEMSIAEPVGAMSKYLVNLLSSKSYEGFRDIIKNFTKRLPNEVGEFAKKTEGYFKGYLTGNTLFEELGLNYLGPVDGHNLKLLVQLFKKYKKKELHGPVFLHLITQKGRGYKPAEQSKDKFHGVSSFDVKTGIQNKSKVVTYTNVVSDTLLKLAKKDKKIVAITAAMPSGTGLNKFQEKYPLRFYDVGIAEQHAVTFAGGMTTESIKPFVAIYSTFLQRAYDQVVHDIAIQSLPVRFLIDRSGFVGADGATHAGSFDLSYLCCLPNFIVMAPSNGEELKNMIKLAQSINNKPSAIRYPRDFAYEYNNNNNFQKIFIGKGKILKIGKKIAFLNLGTRLKKVLEINEMIKNHHKLNCTVVDMRFAKPIDTKLIQNLNKTHDIFITIEENAIGGFSSQVNDFLINKLNKTPKILNFFMKDEFIDQSDIDDQYNKSGISKELIFDKISTLLR
;
A
#
# COMPACT_ATOMS: atom_id res chain seq x y z
N MET A 1 8.33 28.69 -16.21
CA MET A 1 9.15 28.20 -15.06
C MET A 1 10.52 28.90 -15.07
N GLN A 2 10.59 30.07 -14.43
CA GLN A 2 11.84 30.86 -14.41
C GLN A 2 12.78 30.42 -13.29
N ILE A 3 12.26 30.01 -12.14
CA ILE A 3 13.04 29.65 -10.95
C ILE A 3 13.31 28.15 -10.95
N LEU A 4 12.29 27.31 -11.12
CA LEU A 4 12.44 25.85 -11.10
C LEU A 4 13.45 25.33 -12.15
N SER A 5 13.57 26.01 -13.31
CA SER A 5 14.57 25.64 -14.34
C SER A 5 16.01 25.68 -13.80
N LYS A 6 16.31 26.60 -12.88
CA LYS A 6 17.64 26.82 -12.28
C LYS A 6 17.92 25.89 -11.11
N ILE A 7 16.89 25.19 -10.57
CA ILE A 7 17.04 24.28 -9.44
C ILE A 7 17.30 22.88 -9.93
N ASN A 8 18.43 22.32 -9.54
CA ASN A 8 18.80 20.92 -9.79
C ASN A 8 18.94 20.12 -8.50
N LEU A 9 19.50 20.71 -7.45
CA LEU A 9 19.76 20.07 -6.16
C LEU A 9 19.28 20.97 -5.01
N PRO A 10 19.05 20.44 -3.81
CA PRO A 10 18.62 21.21 -2.64
C PRO A 10 19.52 22.40 -2.31
N LYS A 11 20.81 22.30 -2.56
CA LYS A 11 21.76 23.42 -2.34
C LYS A 11 21.43 24.67 -3.15
N ASP A 12 20.73 24.52 -4.28
CA ASP A 12 20.36 25.65 -5.13
C ASP A 12 19.24 26.49 -4.49
N LEU A 13 18.36 25.85 -3.70
CA LEU A 13 17.30 26.56 -2.97
C LEU A 13 17.86 27.56 -1.95
N LYS A 14 19.01 27.23 -1.33
CA LYS A 14 19.62 28.04 -0.26
C LYS A 14 20.07 29.41 -0.72
N LYS A 15 20.16 29.64 -2.04
CA LYS A 15 20.53 30.89 -2.66
C LYS A 15 19.33 31.82 -2.90
N LEU A 16 18.11 31.28 -2.74
CA LEU A 16 16.88 32.00 -3.04
C LEU A 16 16.41 32.88 -1.86
N SER A 17 15.82 34.00 -2.16
CA SER A 17 15.06 34.80 -1.21
C SER A 17 13.71 34.13 -0.88
N LEU A 18 13.06 34.55 0.21
CA LEU A 18 11.74 34.04 0.57
C LEU A 18 10.68 34.31 -0.51
N SER A 19 10.76 35.42 -1.23
CA SER A 19 9.84 35.73 -2.32
C SER A 19 10.06 34.82 -3.54
N GLU A 20 11.31 34.46 -3.84
CA GLU A 20 11.63 33.50 -4.90
C GLU A 20 11.20 32.08 -4.53
N LEU A 21 11.36 31.69 -3.26
CA LEU A 21 10.84 30.39 -2.78
C LEU A 21 9.31 30.29 -2.89
N GLN A 22 8.58 31.40 -2.67
CA GLN A 22 7.13 31.44 -2.86
C GLN A 22 6.76 31.21 -4.34
N LYS A 23 7.45 31.86 -5.27
CA LYS A 23 7.26 31.65 -6.71
C LYS A 23 7.65 30.22 -7.12
N LEU A 24 8.70 29.67 -6.52
CA LEU A 24 9.10 28.27 -6.75
C LEU A 24 8.00 27.29 -6.33
N ASN A 25 7.27 27.54 -5.24
CA ASN A 25 6.14 26.69 -4.83
C ASN A 25 5.08 26.60 -5.94
N ASP A 26 4.73 27.73 -6.55
CA ASP A 26 3.74 27.78 -7.62
C ASP A 26 4.23 27.02 -8.87
N GLU A 27 5.47 27.29 -9.31
CA GLU A 27 6.07 26.57 -10.45
C GLU A 27 6.21 25.07 -10.20
N LEU A 28 6.55 24.66 -8.98
CA LEU A 28 6.69 23.26 -8.58
C LEU A 28 5.34 22.54 -8.55
N ARG A 29 4.30 23.23 -8.09
CA ARG A 29 2.92 22.73 -8.10
C ARG A 29 2.43 22.50 -9.52
N ASP A 30 2.55 23.51 -10.39
CA ASP A 30 2.11 23.41 -11.77
C ASP A 30 2.85 22.31 -12.53
N TYR A 31 4.16 22.20 -12.32
CA TYR A 31 4.96 21.14 -12.93
C TYR A 31 4.57 19.75 -12.42
N THR A 32 4.26 19.61 -11.14
CA THR A 32 3.77 18.33 -10.57
C THR A 32 2.42 17.93 -11.18
N ILE A 33 1.49 18.89 -11.37
CA ILE A 33 0.20 18.64 -12.02
C ILE A 33 0.43 18.18 -13.47
N GLU A 34 1.26 18.88 -14.22
CA GLU A 34 1.58 18.55 -15.61
C GLU A 34 2.16 17.14 -15.75
N ILE A 35 3.11 16.76 -14.91
CA ILE A 35 3.72 15.43 -14.96
C ILE A 35 2.70 14.34 -14.60
N VAL A 36 1.98 14.48 -13.49
CA VAL A 36 1.05 13.45 -13.02
C VAL A 36 -0.17 13.32 -13.94
N SER A 37 -0.57 14.38 -14.63
CA SER A 37 -1.61 14.28 -15.66
C SER A 37 -1.29 13.28 -16.77
N LYS A 38 0.00 13.11 -17.07
CA LYS A 38 0.50 12.19 -18.13
C LYS A 38 0.90 10.81 -17.59
N THR A 39 1.44 10.74 -16.36
CA THR A 39 1.97 9.49 -15.77
C THR A 39 0.97 8.78 -14.89
N GLY A 40 -0.06 9.47 -14.42
CA GLY A 40 -0.82 9.04 -13.26
C GLY A 40 0.01 9.06 -11.97
N GLY A 41 -0.60 8.74 -10.84
CA GLY A 41 0.07 8.65 -9.55
C GLY A 41 -0.67 9.37 -8.42
N HIS A 42 0.07 9.73 -7.35
CA HIS A 42 -0.49 10.32 -6.14
C HIS A 42 -0.39 11.86 -6.19
N LEU A 43 -1.38 12.52 -6.82
CA LEU A 43 -1.32 13.97 -7.03
C LEU A 43 -1.67 14.75 -5.77
N GLY A 44 -2.82 14.47 -5.18
CA GLY A 44 -3.36 15.28 -4.09
C GLY A 44 -2.44 15.37 -2.88
N ALA A 45 -1.84 14.24 -2.48
CA ALA A 45 -0.87 14.20 -1.39
C ALA A 45 0.40 15.03 -1.70
N SER A 46 0.89 14.95 -2.94
CA SER A 46 2.07 15.71 -3.40
C SER A 46 1.81 17.23 -3.40
N LEU A 47 0.62 17.66 -3.83
CA LEU A 47 0.24 19.09 -3.83
C LEU A 47 0.08 19.66 -2.42
N GLY A 48 -0.33 18.84 -1.45
CA GLY A 48 -0.48 19.26 -0.05
C GLY A 48 0.83 19.53 0.68
N VAL A 49 1.96 19.09 0.17
CA VAL A 49 3.27 19.21 0.85
C VAL A 49 4.31 20.02 0.07
N VAL A 50 3.90 20.81 -0.90
CA VAL A 50 4.84 21.62 -1.73
C VAL A 50 5.62 22.58 -0.85
N GLU A 51 4.95 23.42 -0.05
CA GLU A 51 5.58 24.40 0.84
C GLU A 51 6.45 23.72 1.90
N LEU A 52 5.97 22.63 2.49
CA LEU A 52 6.72 21.83 3.44
C LEU A 52 8.02 21.27 2.80
N THR A 53 7.93 20.74 1.60
CA THR A 53 9.08 20.15 0.88
C THR A 53 10.13 21.23 0.58
N VAL A 54 9.71 22.40 0.09
CA VAL A 54 10.60 23.53 -0.19
C VAL A 54 11.26 24.02 1.09
N ALA A 55 10.49 24.20 2.19
CA ALA A 55 11.03 24.64 3.48
C ALA A 55 12.06 23.65 4.05
N LEU A 56 11.77 22.33 3.99
CA LEU A 56 12.70 21.29 4.43
C LEU A 56 14.02 21.35 3.66
N HIS A 57 13.98 21.39 2.33
CA HIS A 57 15.19 21.42 1.52
C HIS A 57 15.91 22.78 1.54
N TYR A 58 15.20 23.84 1.87
CA TYR A 58 15.83 25.16 2.09
C TYR A 58 16.63 25.23 3.38
N VAL A 59 16.13 24.61 4.47
CA VAL A 59 16.76 24.72 5.80
C VAL A 59 17.74 23.57 6.06
N PHE A 60 17.33 22.33 5.85
CA PHE A 60 18.15 21.16 6.14
C PHE A 60 19.15 20.84 5.03
N ASN A 61 20.25 20.19 5.41
CA ASN A 61 21.36 19.86 4.50
C ASN A 61 21.26 18.42 3.98
N ALA A 62 20.13 18.09 3.32
CA ALA A 62 20.04 16.79 2.67
C ALA A 62 21.11 16.64 1.56
N PRO A 63 21.76 15.46 1.41
CA PRO A 63 21.48 14.18 2.03
C PRO A 63 22.19 13.92 3.37
N SER A 64 22.97 14.89 3.90
CA SER A 64 23.59 14.74 5.23
C SER A 64 22.49 14.61 6.29
N ASP A 65 21.63 15.62 6.40
CA ASP A 65 20.40 15.53 7.19
C ASP A 65 19.45 14.52 6.55
N LYS A 66 18.75 13.72 7.33
CA LYS A 66 17.92 12.60 6.87
C LYS A 66 16.45 12.97 6.90
N ILE A 67 15.81 13.07 5.73
CA ILE A 67 14.36 13.33 5.60
C ILE A 67 13.69 12.01 5.20
N ILE A 68 12.85 11.47 6.08
CA ILE A 68 12.14 10.19 5.89
C ILE A 68 10.67 10.50 5.67
N TRP A 69 10.13 10.06 4.54
CA TRP A 69 8.74 10.26 4.15
C TRP A 69 7.96 8.98 4.43
N ASP A 70 6.95 9.06 5.30
CA ASP A 70 6.03 7.95 5.52
C ASP A 70 5.20 7.67 4.27
N VAL A 71 4.99 6.41 3.92
CA VAL A 71 4.41 5.97 2.64
C VAL A 71 5.21 6.43 1.42
N GLY A 72 5.64 7.67 1.35
CA GLY A 72 6.40 8.24 0.24
C GLY A 72 5.59 8.59 -1.01
N HIS A 73 4.26 8.50 -0.96
CA HIS A 73 3.36 8.84 -2.07
C HIS A 73 3.24 10.36 -2.30
N GLN A 74 3.61 11.19 -1.33
CA GLN A 74 3.62 12.65 -1.39
C GLN A 74 4.94 13.24 -1.93
N THR A 75 5.89 12.42 -2.38
CA THR A 75 7.29 12.82 -2.59
C THR A 75 7.63 13.29 -4.00
N TYR A 76 6.67 13.58 -4.86
CA TYR A 76 6.99 14.07 -6.21
C TYR A 76 7.72 15.43 -6.20
N PRO A 77 7.32 16.42 -5.39
CA PRO A 77 8.10 17.65 -5.18
C PRO A 77 9.52 17.38 -4.67
N HIS A 78 9.67 16.44 -3.71
CA HIS A 78 10.97 16.02 -3.20
C HIS A 78 11.86 15.43 -4.31
N LYS A 79 11.34 14.54 -5.17
CA LYS A 79 12.08 13.98 -6.29
C LYS A 79 12.53 15.06 -7.28
N ILE A 80 11.66 16.01 -7.60
CA ILE A 80 11.96 17.12 -8.52
C ILE A 80 13.12 17.97 -7.98
N LEU A 81 13.10 18.30 -6.68
CA LEU A 81 14.12 19.14 -6.05
C LEU A 81 15.43 18.41 -5.72
N THR A 82 15.48 17.09 -5.84
CA THR A 82 16.63 16.24 -5.48
C THR A 82 17.30 15.57 -6.68
N GLY A 83 17.41 16.28 -7.80
CA GLY A 83 18.18 15.86 -8.96
C GLY A 83 17.44 14.96 -9.95
N ARG A 84 16.15 14.69 -9.73
CA ARG A 84 15.34 13.79 -10.57
C ARG A 84 14.36 14.53 -11.50
N LYS A 85 14.42 15.87 -11.54
CA LYS A 85 13.57 16.73 -12.37
C LYS A 85 13.52 16.27 -13.83
N ASN A 86 14.68 16.02 -14.45
CA ASN A 86 14.76 15.65 -15.86
C ASN A 86 14.23 14.21 -16.14
N LYS A 87 14.11 13.38 -15.12
CA LYS A 87 13.60 12.01 -15.23
C LYS A 87 12.15 11.86 -14.71
N ILE A 88 11.54 12.91 -14.16
CA ILE A 88 10.24 12.81 -13.50
C ILE A 88 9.12 12.36 -14.46
N HIS A 89 9.26 12.62 -15.76
CA HIS A 89 8.34 12.16 -16.80
C HIS A 89 8.33 10.63 -16.97
N THR A 90 9.31 9.92 -16.37
CA THR A 90 9.39 8.44 -16.34
C THR A 90 8.76 7.84 -15.08
N LEU A 91 8.11 8.66 -14.26
CA LEU A 91 7.50 8.24 -13.00
C LEU A 91 6.56 7.05 -13.20
N ARG A 92 6.75 5.98 -12.42
CA ARG A 92 5.95 4.74 -12.45
C ARG A 92 6.01 3.94 -13.76
N LYS A 93 6.96 4.26 -14.65
CA LYS A 93 7.18 3.55 -15.92
C LYS A 93 8.37 2.59 -15.82
N LYS A 94 8.46 1.67 -16.77
CA LYS A 94 9.58 0.72 -16.92
C LYS A 94 10.92 1.46 -16.95
N ASN A 95 11.87 1.01 -16.13
CA ASN A 95 13.20 1.62 -15.96
C ASN A 95 13.18 3.11 -15.56
N GLY A 96 12.04 3.60 -15.11
CA GLY A 96 11.83 4.96 -14.66
C GLY A 96 11.85 5.10 -13.15
N LEU A 97 11.38 6.28 -12.69
CA LEU A 97 11.32 6.59 -11.26
C LEU A 97 10.17 5.84 -10.58
N SER A 98 10.45 5.36 -9.36
CA SER A 98 9.43 4.78 -8.47
C SER A 98 8.38 5.82 -8.08
N GLY A 99 7.14 5.38 -7.84
CA GLY A 99 6.06 6.21 -7.28
C GLY A 99 6.27 6.58 -5.80
N PHE A 100 7.29 6.00 -5.15
CA PHE A 100 7.61 6.14 -3.72
C PHE A 100 9.10 6.42 -3.54
N THR A 101 9.53 6.74 -2.30
CA THR A 101 10.96 6.84 -2.00
C THR A 101 11.63 5.47 -2.13
N LYS A 102 12.82 5.44 -2.74
CA LYS A 102 13.59 4.22 -2.98
C LYS A 102 15.09 4.48 -2.82
N ARG A 103 15.74 3.81 -1.88
CA ARG A 103 17.17 4.00 -1.58
C ARG A 103 18.09 3.81 -2.79
N SER A 104 17.80 2.82 -3.63
CA SER A 104 18.59 2.55 -4.83
C SER A 104 18.39 3.59 -5.95
N GLU A 105 17.37 4.47 -5.82
CA GLU A 105 17.08 5.53 -6.79
C GLU A 105 17.86 6.81 -6.49
N SER A 106 18.03 7.15 -5.21
CA SER A 106 18.66 8.41 -4.81
C SER A 106 19.25 8.36 -3.40
N ILE A 107 20.40 9.01 -3.22
CA ILE A 107 21.00 9.26 -1.90
C ILE A 107 20.13 10.16 -0.99
N TYR A 108 19.18 10.89 -1.58
CA TYR A 108 18.21 11.72 -0.85
C TYR A 108 17.03 10.93 -0.30
N ASP A 109 16.92 9.64 -0.61
CA ASP A 109 15.94 8.71 -0.09
C ASP A 109 16.61 7.79 0.97
N PRO A 110 16.85 8.26 2.21
CA PRO A 110 17.64 7.50 3.20
C PRO A 110 16.95 6.22 3.63
N PHE A 111 15.62 6.15 3.47
CA PHE A 111 14.80 4.97 3.73
C PHE A 111 13.72 4.83 2.65
N GLY A 112 13.54 3.60 2.15
CA GLY A 112 12.48 3.28 1.19
C GLY A 112 11.11 3.21 1.88
N ALA A 113 10.06 3.54 1.14
CA ALA A 113 8.70 3.49 1.66
C ALA A 113 7.73 2.91 0.60
N ALA A 114 6.50 2.84 0.93
CA ALA A 114 5.27 2.59 0.17
C ALA A 114 4.17 1.99 1.08
N HIS A 115 4.57 1.29 2.16
CA HIS A 115 3.68 0.95 3.27
C HIS A 115 3.78 2.02 4.35
N SER A 116 2.65 2.30 5.00
CA SER A 116 2.54 3.38 5.98
C SER A 116 3.15 3.05 7.35
N SER A 117 3.35 4.11 8.15
CA SER A 117 3.56 4.03 9.59
C SER A 117 4.94 3.53 10.03
N THR A 118 5.89 3.47 9.10
CA THR A 118 7.26 2.98 9.36
C THR A 118 8.26 4.10 9.63
N SER A 119 7.94 5.35 9.27
CA SER A 119 8.90 6.46 9.26
C SER A 119 9.42 6.83 10.65
N ILE A 120 8.60 6.77 11.70
CA ILE A 120 8.99 7.10 13.06
C ILE A 120 10.01 6.08 13.58
N SER A 121 9.74 4.79 13.45
CA SER A 121 10.68 3.73 13.86
C SER A 121 11.97 3.79 13.05
N ALA A 122 11.88 4.03 11.73
CA ALA A 122 13.07 4.19 10.88
C ALA A 122 13.91 5.41 11.29
N SER A 123 13.26 6.56 11.58
CA SER A 123 13.95 7.76 12.04
C SER A 123 14.61 7.56 13.41
N LEU A 124 13.93 6.88 14.34
CA LEU A 124 14.48 6.54 15.64
C LEU A 124 15.74 5.66 15.52
N GLY A 125 15.68 4.64 14.65
CA GLY A 125 16.82 3.77 14.35
C GLY A 125 18.01 4.54 13.76
N ILE A 126 17.77 5.46 12.81
CA ILE A 126 18.81 6.32 12.24
C ILE A 126 19.39 7.28 13.29
N THR A 127 18.52 7.84 14.17
CA THR A 127 18.94 8.72 15.25
C THR A 127 19.82 7.99 16.26
N ALA A 128 19.43 6.79 16.65
CA ALA A 128 20.23 5.95 17.55
C ALA A 128 21.61 5.61 16.94
N ALA A 129 21.64 5.25 15.65
CA ALA A 129 22.90 5.00 14.94
C ALA A 129 23.78 6.26 14.82
N ARG A 130 23.17 7.44 14.58
CA ARG A 130 23.88 8.73 14.60
C ARG A 130 24.60 8.94 15.93
N ASP A 131 23.88 8.74 17.04
CA ASP A 131 24.39 8.96 18.38
C ASP A 131 25.53 7.99 18.73
N ILE A 132 25.38 6.70 18.39
CA ILE A 132 26.43 5.67 18.56
C ILE A 132 27.69 6.03 17.78
N LEU A 133 27.53 6.56 16.57
CA LEU A 133 28.65 6.93 15.69
C LEU A 133 29.19 8.33 15.97
N ASN A 134 28.67 9.04 16.98
CA ASN A 134 29.03 10.43 17.31
C ASN A 134 28.97 11.37 16.08
N LYS A 135 27.96 11.20 15.22
CA LYS A 135 27.75 12.05 14.05
C LYS A 135 26.78 13.19 14.39
N ASP A 136 26.94 14.32 13.71
CA ASP A 136 26.07 15.48 13.86
C ASP A 136 25.28 15.73 12.57
N PHE A 137 24.05 15.23 12.51
CA PHE A 137 23.08 15.49 11.46
C PHE A 137 21.66 15.38 12.01
N ASP A 138 20.73 16.11 11.38
CA ASP A 138 19.33 16.08 11.76
C ASP A 138 18.60 14.89 11.15
N VAL A 139 17.61 14.36 11.88
CA VAL A 139 16.71 13.29 11.41
C VAL A 139 15.28 13.78 11.50
N ILE A 140 14.61 13.82 10.35
CA ILE A 140 13.27 14.35 10.18
C ILE A 140 12.38 13.26 9.61
N SER A 141 11.22 13.01 10.23
CA SER A 141 10.16 12.11 9.75
C SER A 141 8.92 12.92 9.40
N VAL A 142 8.35 12.69 8.21
CA VAL A 142 7.08 13.28 7.79
C VAL A 142 6.05 12.17 7.69
N ILE A 143 5.02 12.21 8.54
CA ILE A 143 3.96 11.20 8.62
C ILE A 143 2.59 11.85 8.46
N GLY A 144 1.67 11.20 7.74
CA GLY A 144 0.29 11.66 7.57
C GLY A 144 -0.62 11.25 8.73
N ASP A 145 -1.74 11.96 8.87
CA ASP A 145 -2.80 11.73 9.87
C ASP A 145 -3.38 10.32 9.81
N GLY A 146 -3.61 9.77 8.64
CA GLY A 146 -4.03 8.37 8.48
C GLY A 146 -2.98 7.35 8.91
N ALA A 147 -1.71 7.66 8.67
CA ALA A 147 -0.60 6.73 8.98
C ALA A 147 -0.23 6.72 10.46
N ILE A 148 -0.39 7.83 11.18
CA ILE A 148 -0.06 7.93 12.60
C ILE A 148 -1.02 7.11 13.48
N SER A 149 -2.21 6.78 12.99
CA SER A 149 -3.19 5.98 13.72
C SER A 149 -2.87 4.48 13.77
N ALA A 150 -1.88 4.00 13.03
CA ALA A 150 -1.50 2.58 13.02
C ALA A 150 -0.61 2.20 14.21
N GLY A 151 -0.71 0.95 14.67
CA GLY A 151 -0.01 0.44 15.86
C GLY A 151 1.49 0.69 15.82
N MET A 152 2.15 0.43 14.69
CA MET A 152 3.59 0.63 14.54
C MET A 152 4.04 2.08 14.72
N ALA A 153 3.20 3.07 14.35
CA ALA A 153 3.49 4.48 14.62
C ALA A 153 3.44 4.78 16.12
N PHE A 154 2.46 4.21 16.85
CA PHE A 154 2.38 4.31 18.31
C PHE A 154 3.57 3.66 19.00
N GLU A 155 4.00 2.48 18.58
CA GLU A 155 5.21 1.82 19.08
C GLU A 155 6.44 2.71 18.87
N GLY A 156 6.56 3.33 17.69
CA GLY A 156 7.63 4.28 17.38
C GLY A 156 7.60 5.52 18.27
N LEU A 157 6.44 6.14 18.48
CA LEU A 157 6.27 7.30 19.35
C LEU A 157 6.59 6.99 20.81
N ASN A 158 6.05 5.88 21.32
CA ASN A 158 6.29 5.42 22.69
C ASN A 158 7.79 5.22 22.96
N ASN A 159 8.50 4.56 22.04
CA ASN A 159 9.95 4.34 22.20
C ASN A 159 10.75 5.63 22.00
N LEU A 160 10.35 6.52 21.09
CA LEU A 160 11.00 7.80 20.85
C LEU A 160 10.96 8.67 22.11
N GLY A 161 9.81 8.77 22.79
CA GLY A 161 9.68 9.49 24.05
C GLY A 161 10.49 8.86 25.18
N HIS A 162 10.41 7.53 25.35
CA HIS A 162 11.18 6.81 26.36
C HIS A 162 12.70 7.01 26.20
N LEU A 163 13.22 6.91 24.98
CA LEU A 163 14.65 7.06 24.70
C LEU A 163 15.08 8.54 24.65
N ASN A 164 14.15 9.47 24.65
CA ASN A 164 14.37 10.93 24.62
C ASN A 164 15.39 11.36 23.54
N LYS A 165 15.28 10.78 22.35
CA LYS A 165 16.21 11.01 21.23
C LYS A 165 15.86 12.25 20.43
N ASN A 166 16.87 13.04 20.07
CA ASN A 166 16.70 14.28 19.32
C ASN A 166 16.32 14.01 17.86
N SER A 167 15.05 14.09 17.54
CA SER A 167 14.46 13.84 16.22
C SER A 167 13.25 14.74 15.99
N LEU A 168 13.00 15.15 14.77
CA LEU A 168 11.85 15.97 14.38
C LEU A 168 10.79 15.08 13.69
N ILE A 169 9.65 14.90 14.33
CA ILE A 169 8.49 14.25 13.75
C ILE A 169 7.52 15.33 13.27
N ILE A 170 7.18 15.31 12.00
CA ILE A 170 6.23 16.24 11.39
C ILE A 170 4.96 15.47 11.05
N LEU A 171 3.89 15.75 11.78
CA LEU A 171 2.56 15.29 11.42
C LEU A 171 1.99 16.21 10.33
N ASN A 172 1.77 15.66 9.16
CA ASN A 172 1.10 16.32 8.04
C ASN A 172 -0.40 15.96 8.08
N ASP A 173 -1.17 16.75 8.83
CA ASP A 173 -2.60 16.58 8.99
C ASP A 173 -3.34 17.33 7.87
N ASN A 174 -4.05 16.57 7.05
CA ASN A 174 -4.87 17.13 5.95
C ASN A 174 -6.32 16.67 6.02
N GLU A 175 -6.73 16.16 7.18
CA GLU A 175 -8.08 15.64 7.47
C GLU A 175 -8.54 14.54 6.49
N MET A 176 -7.59 13.87 5.81
CA MET A 176 -7.88 12.87 4.80
C MET A 176 -6.81 11.79 4.73
N SER A 177 -7.23 10.54 4.96
CA SER A 177 -6.48 9.35 4.57
C SER A 177 -6.71 9.00 3.07
N ILE A 178 -6.72 7.72 2.71
CA ILE A 178 -7.19 7.22 1.41
C ILE A 178 -8.70 7.43 1.28
N ALA A 179 -9.43 7.28 2.40
CA ALA A 179 -10.85 7.58 2.59
C ALA A 179 -11.00 8.64 3.70
N GLU A 180 -12.25 8.99 4.05
CA GLU A 180 -12.53 9.83 5.21
C GLU A 180 -11.89 9.23 6.47
N PRO A 181 -11.30 10.06 7.36
CA PRO A 181 -10.60 9.57 8.53
C PRO A 181 -11.53 8.79 9.46
N VAL A 182 -11.07 7.65 9.95
CA VAL A 182 -11.81 6.83 10.90
C VAL A 182 -11.05 6.68 12.22
N GLY A 183 -11.80 6.47 13.31
CA GLY A 183 -11.25 6.21 14.63
C GLY A 183 -11.14 7.43 15.54
N ALA A 184 -10.83 7.14 16.81
CA ALA A 184 -10.77 8.16 17.88
C ALA A 184 -9.60 9.13 17.69
N MET A 185 -8.49 8.68 17.11
CA MET A 185 -7.33 9.54 16.85
C MET A 185 -7.68 10.71 15.91
N SER A 186 -8.43 10.44 14.83
CA SER A 186 -8.87 11.50 13.91
C SER A 186 -9.76 12.52 14.62
N LYS A 187 -10.70 12.06 15.48
CA LYS A 187 -11.52 12.96 16.30
C LYS A 187 -10.67 13.77 17.28
N TYR A 188 -9.64 13.14 17.87
CA TYR A 188 -8.72 13.81 18.77
C TYR A 188 -7.95 14.93 18.06
N LEU A 189 -7.42 14.68 16.85
CA LEU A 189 -6.73 15.70 16.05
C LEU A 189 -7.66 16.87 15.70
N VAL A 190 -8.90 16.60 15.25
CA VAL A 190 -9.92 17.64 14.99
C VAL A 190 -10.20 18.46 16.26
N ASN A 191 -10.32 17.81 17.43
CA ASN A 191 -10.54 18.52 18.69
C ASN A 191 -9.35 19.41 19.08
N LEU A 192 -8.12 19.02 18.77
CA LEU A 192 -6.94 19.89 18.95
C LEU A 192 -7.05 21.17 18.11
N LEU A 193 -7.62 21.09 16.91
CA LEU A 193 -7.83 22.25 16.02
C LEU A 193 -8.89 23.22 16.55
N SER A 194 -9.95 22.70 17.18
CA SER A 194 -11.08 23.48 17.71
C SER A 194 -10.88 23.99 19.13
N SER A 195 -9.76 23.65 19.78
CA SER A 195 -9.49 24.05 21.15
C SER A 195 -9.09 25.53 21.25
N LYS A 196 -9.39 26.17 22.42
CA LYS A 196 -8.93 27.55 22.73
C LYS A 196 -7.40 27.71 22.63
N SER A 197 -6.66 26.61 22.71
CA SER A 197 -5.21 26.56 22.49
C SER A 197 -4.81 27.00 21.08
N TYR A 198 -5.65 26.73 20.06
CA TYR A 198 -5.39 27.16 18.69
C TYR A 198 -5.49 28.69 18.53
N GLU A 199 -6.49 29.33 19.16
CA GLU A 199 -6.64 30.79 19.12
C GLU A 199 -5.48 31.48 19.85
N GLY A 200 -5.08 31.01 21.02
CA GLY A 200 -3.94 31.53 21.76
C GLY A 200 -2.61 31.36 21.02
N PHE A 201 -2.40 30.19 20.37
CA PHE A 201 -1.21 29.94 19.55
C PHE A 201 -1.17 30.81 18.28
N ARG A 202 -2.31 31.05 17.65
CA ARG A 202 -2.45 31.98 16.52
C ARG A 202 -2.08 33.40 16.90
N ASP A 203 -2.44 33.86 18.10
CA ASP A 203 -2.10 35.19 18.60
C ASP A 203 -0.62 35.29 19.00
N ILE A 204 -0.03 34.24 19.55
CA ILE A 204 1.41 34.15 19.79
C ILE A 204 2.17 34.23 18.48
N ILE A 205 1.76 33.52 17.43
CA ILE A 205 2.37 33.60 16.10
C ILE A 205 2.20 34.97 15.48
N LYS A 206 1.03 35.60 15.58
CA LYS A 206 0.82 36.98 15.11
C LYS A 206 1.71 38.00 15.84
N ASN A 207 1.87 37.86 17.14
CA ASN A 207 2.76 38.74 17.93
C ASN A 207 4.22 38.45 17.64
N PHE A 208 4.57 37.21 17.33
CA PHE A 208 5.92 36.77 16.96
C PHE A 208 6.36 37.30 15.58
N THR A 209 5.42 37.42 14.63
CA THR A 209 5.69 37.98 13.31
C THR A 209 5.71 39.51 13.29
N LYS A 210 5.15 40.18 14.30
CA LYS A 210 5.09 41.63 14.41
C LYS A 210 6.30 42.27 15.12
N ARG A 211 7.14 41.51 15.82
CA ARG A 211 8.30 42.02 16.57
C ARG A 211 9.61 41.42 16.03
N LEU A 212 10.33 42.23 15.28
CA LEU A 212 11.76 42.25 15.05
C LEU A 212 12.21 43.69 15.32
N PRO A 213 13.29 44.04 16.01
CA PRO A 213 14.55 43.38 16.30
C PRO A 213 15.07 43.55 17.77
N ASN A 214 16.10 42.80 18.16
CA ASN A 214 17.11 43.10 19.18
C ASN A 214 16.83 42.93 20.70
N GLU A 215 16.12 41.89 21.17
CA GLU A 215 16.25 41.48 22.59
C GLU A 215 16.05 39.97 22.77
N VAL A 216 17.13 39.20 22.56
CA VAL A 216 17.08 37.73 22.50
C VAL A 216 17.22 37.04 23.87
N GLY A 217 17.65 37.75 24.91
CA GLY A 217 18.04 37.14 26.19
C GLY A 217 16.91 36.91 27.21
N GLU A 218 15.93 37.80 27.28
CA GLU A 218 14.80 37.72 28.23
C GLU A 218 13.57 36.95 27.68
N PHE A 219 13.46 36.89 26.36
CA PHE A 219 12.32 36.29 25.70
C PHE A 219 12.34 34.74 25.76
N ALA A 220 13.51 34.13 25.79
CA ALA A 220 13.66 32.67 25.93
C ALA A 220 13.08 32.16 27.27
N LYS A 221 13.35 32.84 28.39
CA LYS A 221 12.82 32.51 29.72
C LYS A 221 11.29 32.78 29.84
N LYS A 222 10.80 33.84 29.19
CA LYS A 222 9.35 34.12 29.17
C LYS A 222 8.58 33.18 28.24
N THR A 223 9.19 32.72 27.15
CA THR A 223 8.58 31.78 26.21
C THR A 223 8.39 30.39 26.85
N GLU A 224 9.33 29.94 27.66
CA GLU A 224 9.22 28.68 28.42
C GLU A 224 8.08 28.74 29.47
N GLY A 225 7.84 29.93 30.09
CA GLY A 225 6.72 30.16 30.99
C GLY A 225 5.36 30.32 30.29
N TYR A 226 5.33 30.88 29.08
CA TYR A 226 4.10 31.04 28.28
C TYR A 226 3.65 29.73 27.63
N PHE A 227 4.58 28.84 27.23
CA PHE A 227 4.25 27.51 26.71
C PHE A 227 3.67 26.60 27.80
N LYS A 228 4.10 26.72 29.05
CA LYS A 228 3.53 25.94 30.17
C LYS A 228 2.22 26.45 30.73
N GLY A 229 1.83 27.70 30.47
CA GLY A 229 0.70 28.34 31.14
C GLY A 229 -0.62 28.35 30.34
N TYR A 230 -0.62 27.97 29.06
CA TYR A 230 -1.81 28.09 28.21
C TYR A 230 -2.51 26.77 27.87
N LEU A 231 -1.94 25.62 28.26
CA LEU A 231 -2.55 24.31 28.03
C LEU A 231 -3.20 23.84 29.33
N THR A 232 -4.49 23.95 29.42
CA THR A 232 -5.31 23.21 30.39
C THR A 232 -5.41 21.74 29.97
N GLY A 233 -4.30 21.02 30.09
CA GLY A 233 -4.18 19.59 29.78
C GLY A 233 -3.06 19.29 28.78
N ASN A 234 -2.22 18.29 29.09
CA ASN A 234 -1.18 17.80 28.19
C ASN A 234 -1.82 17.11 26.97
N THR A 235 -1.22 17.27 25.79
CA THR A 235 -1.60 16.46 24.63
C THR A 235 -1.14 15.02 24.80
N LEU A 236 -1.76 14.08 24.10
CA LEU A 236 -1.29 12.68 24.04
C LEU A 236 0.21 12.58 23.71
N PHE A 237 0.70 13.44 22.85
CA PHE A 237 2.11 13.44 22.43
C PHE A 237 3.05 13.91 23.54
N GLU A 238 2.63 14.89 24.34
CA GLU A 238 3.39 15.34 25.52
C GLU A 238 3.40 14.28 26.62
N GLU A 239 2.28 13.58 26.84
CA GLU A 239 2.23 12.45 27.77
C GLU A 239 3.16 11.30 27.34
N LEU A 240 3.40 11.14 26.04
CA LEU A 240 4.41 10.21 25.52
C LEU A 240 5.84 10.75 25.61
N GLY A 241 6.07 11.95 26.15
CA GLY A 241 7.40 12.53 26.33
C GLY A 241 7.94 13.29 25.10
N LEU A 242 7.07 13.71 24.17
CA LEU A 242 7.47 14.52 23.02
C LEU A 242 7.15 16.00 23.24
N ASN A 243 7.99 16.90 22.72
CA ASN A 243 7.72 18.32 22.71
C ASN A 243 6.74 18.65 21.57
N TYR A 244 5.47 18.82 21.90
CA TYR A 244 4.43 19.13 20.91
C TYR A 244 4.45 20.59 20.51
N LEU A 245 4.45 20.83 19.18
CA LEU A 245 4.37 22.15 18.57
C LEU A 245 3.23 22.15 17.55
N GLY A 246 2.23 22.95 17.75
CA GLY A 246 1.16 23.08 16.78
C GLY A 246 -0.23 23.23 17.41
N PRO A 247 -1.27 23.14 16.56
CA PRO A 247 -1.23 23.01 15.09
C PRO A 247 -0.77 24.29 14.37
N VAL A 248 -0.03 24.13 13.27
CA VAL A 248 0.58 25.22 12.48
C VAL A 248 0.12 25.12 11.02
N ASP A 249 -0.11 26.25 10.37
CA ASP A 249 -0.41 26.29 8.93
C ASP A 249 0.79 25.80 8.11
N GLY A 250 0.67 24.60 7.55
CA GLY A 250 1.67 23.94 6.73
C GLY A 250 1.87 24.55 5.34
N HIS A 251 1.05 25.54 4.96
CA HIS A 251 1.20 26.32 3.73
C HIS A 251 1.87 27.68 3.95
N ASN A 252 2.15 28.04 5.19
CA ASN A 252 2.89 29.26 5.51
C ASN A 252 4.40 29.03 5.43
N LEU A 253 4.96 29.14 4.21
CA LEU A 253 6.39 28.92 3.95
C LEU A 253 7.32 29.71 4.89
N LYS A 254 7.00 30.99 5.16
CA LYS A 254 7.83 31.85 6.03
C LYS A 254 7.90 31.30 7.44
N LEU A 255 6.76 30.87 7.98
CA LEU A 255 6.67 30.29 9.30
C LEU A 255 7.40 28.95 9.39
N LEU A 256 7.21 28.05 8.39
CA LEU A 256 7.92 26.78 8.33
C LEU A 256 9.44 26.97 8.33
N VAL A 257 9.95 27.89 7.51
CA VAL A 257 11.39 28.21 7.47
C VAL A 257 11.90 28.72 8.82
N GLN A 258 11.12 29.55 9.53
CA GLN A 258 11.49 30.04 10.85
C GLN A 258 11.54 28.92 11.88
N LEU A 259 10.54 28.06 11.95
CA LEU A 259 10.47 26.91 12.86
C LEU A 259 11.63 25.93 12.63
N PHE A 260 11.88 25.56 11.37
CA PHE A 260 12.98 24.65 11.05
C PHE A 260 14.35 25.25 11.34
N LYS A 261 14.56 26.56 11.14
CA LYS A 261 15.80 27.23 11.53
C LYS A 261 16.02 27.20 13.06
N LYS A 262 14.97 27.38 13.86
CA LYS A 262 15.04 27.26 15.32
C LYS A 262 15.38 25.83 15.76
N TYR A 263 14.71 24.83 15.18
CA TYR A 263 15.05 23.43 15.45
C TYR A 263 16.52 23.15 15.14
N LYS A 264 17.00 23.57 13.96
CA LYS A 264 18.40 23.35 13.54
C LYS A 264 19.43 24.02 14.44
N LYS A 265 19.08 25.15 15.07
CA LYS A 265 19.94 25.82 16.06
C LYS A 265 19.93 25.13 17.42
N LYS A 266 19.25 23.99 17.56
CA LYS A 266 19.11 23.24 18.83
C LYS A 266 18.48 24.09 19.96
N GLU A 267 17.61 25.07 19.59
CA GLU A 267 16.82 25.83 20.57
C GLU A 267 15.70 24.98 21.20
N LEU A 268 15.43 23.81 20.60
CA LEU A 268 14.48 22.80 21.07
C LEU A 268 15.26 21.52 21.38
N HIS A 269 15.09 20.99 22.57
CA HIS A 269 15.78 19.78 23.05
C HIS A 269 14.83 18.58 23.08
N GLY A 270 15.38 17.37 22.88
CA GLY A 270 14.61 16.11 22.89
C GLY A 270 13.80 15.89 21.61
N PRO A 271 12.88 14.92 21.61
CA PRO A 271 12.03 14.64 20.46
C PRO A 271 10.98 15.74 20.27
N VAL A 272 10.94 16.31 19.08
CA VAL A 272 9.98 17.37 18.70
C VAL A 272 8.90 16.79 17.81
N PHE A 273 7.64 17.03 18.17
CA PHE A 273 6.47 16.65 17.38
C PHE A 273 5.77 17.90 16.83
N LEU A 274 5.98 18.18 15.55
CA LEU A 274 5.41 19.35 14.87
C LEU A 274 4.14 18.96 14.12
N HIS A 275 2.99 19.50 14.54
CA HIS A 275 1.69 19.26 13.92
C HIS A 275 1.40 20.35 12.88
N LEU A 276 1.37 19.98 11.59
CA LEU A 276 1.07 20.86 10.48
C LEU A 276 -0.31 20.54 9.90
N ILE A 277 -1.08 21.60 9.66
CA ILE A 277 -2.34 21.53 8.93
C ILE A 277 -2.09 21.87 7.47
N THR A 278 -2.46 20.95 6.57
CA THR A 278 -2.32 21.14 5.13
C THR A 278 -3.62 20.82 4.40
N GLN A 279 -3.68 21.11 3.12
CA GLN A 279 -4.82 20.83 2.26
C GLN A 279 -4.42 19.89 1.13
N LYS A 280 -4.96 18.68 1.13
CA LYS A 280 -4.75 17.71 0.05
C LYS A 280 -5.32 18.24 -1.27
N GLY A 281 -4.50 18.19 -2.34
CA GLY A 281 -4.90 18.70 -3.66
C GLY A 281 -4.82 20.22 -3.85
N ARG A 282 -4.21 20.93 -2.88
CA ARG A 282 -4.11 22.40 -2.86
C ARG A 282 -3.59 23.00 -4.16
N GLY A 283 -4.28 24.08 -4.61
CA GLY A 283 -3.92 24.85 -5.80
C GLY A 283 -4.37 24.19 -7.11
N TYR A 284 -5.10 23.06 -7.05
CA TYR A 284 -5.70 22.45 -8.24
C TYR A 284 -7.19 22.16 -8.00
N LYS A 285 -8.06 23.05 -8.49
CA LYS A 285 -9.51 23.02 -8.27
C LYS A 285 -10.15 21.63 -8.48
N PRO A 286 -9.86 20.89 -9.57
CA PRO A 286 -10.44 19.56 -9.75
C PRO A 286 -10.09 18.57 -8.63
N ALA A 287 -8.87 18.65 -8.06
CA ALA A 287 -8.48 17.82 -6.92
C ALA A 287 -9.15 18.29 -5.62
N GLU A 288 -9.20 19.61 -5.38
CA GLU A 288 -9.85 20.19 -4.18
C GLU A 288 -11.34 19.87 -4.12
N GLN A 289 -12.02 19.73 -5.25
CA GLN A 289 -13.45 19.45 -5.34
C GLN A 289 -13.80 17.95 -5.37
N SER A 290 -12.84 17.10 -5.71
CA SER A 290 -13.10 15.65 -5.75
C SER A 290 -13.18 15.03 -4.35
N LYS A 291 -13.99 13.96 -4.19
CA LYS A 291 -14.13 13.25 -2.91
C LYS A 291 -12.81 12.63 -2.43
N ASP A 292 -12.03 12.06 -3.34
CA ASP A 292 -10.75 11.41 -3.05
C ASP A 292 -9.56 12.37 -3.09
N LYS A 293 -9.81 13.67 -3.35
CA LYS A 293 -8.78 14.70 -3.47
C LYS A 293 -7.63 14.31 -4.39
N PHE A 294 -7.94 13.54 -5.44
CA PHE A 294 -6.95 12.96 -6.36
C PHE A 294 -5.85 12.18 -5.62
N HIS A 295 -6.25 11.35 -4.65
CA HIS A 295 -5.32 10.52 -3.90
C HIS A 295 -4.49 9.62 -4.83
N GLY A 296 -5.16 8.89 -5.73
CA GLY A 296 -4.52 8.08 -6.77
C GLY A 296 -5.24 8.22 -8.10
N VAL A 297 -4.56 8.75 -9.12
CA VAL A 297 -5.18 9.06 -10.41
C VAL A 297 -4.52 8.32 -11.56
N SER A 298 -5.34 7.96 -12.56
CA SER A 298 -4.85 7.63 -13.91
C SER A 298 -4.46 8.92 -14.64
N SER A 299 -4.01 8.83 -15.89
CA SER A 299 -3.85 10.02 -16.73
C SER A 299 -5.16 10.80 -16.85
N PHE A 300 -5.08 12.12 -16.88
CA PHE A 300 -6.25 13.00 -16.87
C PHE A 300 -6.01 14.28 -17.68
N ASP A 301 -7.08 14.92 -18.11
CA ASP A 301 -7.03 16.25 -18.72
C ASP A 301 -6.83 17.32 -17.65
N VAL A 302 -5.80 18.15 -17.79
CA VAL A 302 -5.42 19.16 -16.77
C VAL A 302 -6.50 20.23 -16.56
N LYS A 303 -7.26 20.61 -17.62
CA LYS A 303 -8.26 21.68 -17.51
C LYS A 303 -9.52 21.20 -16.77
N THR A 304 -9.94 19.97 -17.04
CA THR A 304 -11.21 19.44 -16.55
C THR A 304 -11.05 18.48 -15.34
N GLY A 305 -9.87 17.91 -15.15
CA GLY A 305 -9.63 16.86 -14.16
C GLY A 305 -10.23 15.51 -14.53
N ILE A 306 -10.81 15.36 -15.73
CA ILE A 306 -11.46 14.11 -16.16
C ILE A 306 -10.39 13.04 -16.38
N GLN A 307 -10.54 11.91 -15.66
CA GLN A 307 -9.64 10.77 -15.74
C GLN A 307 -10.11 9.78 -16.81
N ASN A 308 -9.14 9.17 -17.51
CA ASN A 308 -9.40 8.06 -18.43
C ASN A 308 -9.74 6.79 -17.64
N LYS A 309 -11.02 6.50 -17.45
CA LYS A 309 -11.50 5.29 -16.76
C LYS A 309 -12.05 4.28 -17.76
N SER A 310 -11.61 3.04 -17.67
CA SER A 310 -12.20 1.93 -18.42
C SER A 310 -13.59 1.59 -17.86
N LYS A 311 -14.53 1.26 -18.75
CA LYS A 311 -15.89 0.79 -18.38
C LYS A 311 -15.96 -0.73 -18.18
N VAL A 312 -14.85 -1.45 -18.31
CA VAL A 312 -14.81 -2.91 -18.22
C VAL A 312 -14.90 -3.34 -16.75
N VAL A 313 -15.64 -4.43 -16.51
CA VAL A 313 -15.81 -5.02 -15.17
C VAL A 313 -14.48 -5.59 -14.66
N THR A 314 -14.10 -5.23 -13.45
CA THR A 314 -12.90 -5.72 -12.78
C THR A 314 -13.22 -6.83 -11.78
N TYR A 315 -12.20 -7.62 -11.34
CA TYR A 315 -12.36 -8.59 -10.26
C TYR A 315 -12.90 -7.93 -8.97
N THR A 316 -12.46 -6.72 -8.65
CA THR A 316 -12.98 -5.93 -7.52
C THR A 316 -14.48 -5.64 -7.67
N ASN A 317 -14.98 -5.37 -8.89
CA ASN A 317 -16.42 -5.22 -9.13
C ASN A 317 -17.19 -6.53 -8.89
N VAL A 318 -16.63 -7.67 -9.30
CA VAL A 318 -17.24 -8.99 -9.06
C VAL A 318 -17.39 -9.26 -7.57
N VAL A 319 -16.37 -8.93 -6.77
CA VAL A 319 -16.44 -9.03 -5.29
C VAL A 319 -17.56 -8.16 -4.74
N SER A 320 -17.58 -6.88 -5.11
CA SER A 320 -18.60 -5.92 -4.69
C SER A 320 -20.01 -6.42 -4.97
N ASP A 321 -20.29 -6.78 -6.22
CA ASP A 321 -21.61 -7.21 -6.65
C ASP A 321 -22.03 -8.54 -6.00
N THR A 322 -21.08 -9.47 -5.82
CA THR A 322 -21.36 -10.77 -5.21
C THR A 322 -21.65 -10.63 -3.73
N LEU A 323 -20.86 -9.86 -2.98
CA LEU A 323 -21.11 -9.63 -1.56
C LEU A 323 -22.46 -8.96 -1.31
N LEU A 324 -22.84 -7.97 -2.13
CA LEU A 324 -24.15 -7.32 -2.03
C LEU A 324 -25.31 -8.31 -2.21
N LYS A 325 -25.19 -9.23 -3.18
CA LYS A 325 -26.21 -10.28 -3.42
C LYS A 325 -26.31 -11.24 -2.24
N LEU A 326 -25.19 -11.66 -1.70
CA LEU A 326 -25.15 -12.60 -0.57
C LEU A 326 -25.65 -11.93 0.73
N ALA A 327 -25.22 -10.70 1.00
CA ALA A 327 -25.60 -9.94 2.19
C ALA A 327 -27.11 -9.58 2.21
N LYS A 328 -27.75 -9.49 1.05
CA LYS A 328 -29.21 -9.33 0.95
C LYS A 328 -29.95 -10.54 1.51
N LYS A 329 -29.39 -11.75 1.35
CA LYS A 329 -30.00 -13.03 1.79
C LYS A 329 -29.53 -13.48 3.16
N ASP A 330 -28.32 -13.07 3.59
CA ASP A 330 -27.71 -13.49 4.85
C ASP A 330 -27.29 -12.26 5.66
N LYS A 331 -28.05 -11.98 6.73
CA LYS A 331 -27.81 -10.82 7.62
C LYS A 331 -26.54 -10.96 8.46
N LYS A 332 -25.94 -12.16 8.55
CA LYS A 332 -24.70 -12.43 9.28
C LYS A 332 -23.45 -11.98 8.51
N ILE A 333 -23.57 -11.67 7.23
CA ILE A 333 -22.45 -11.19 6.42
C ILE A 333 -22.10 -9.76 6.80
N VAL A 334 -20.83 -9.57 7.13
CA VAL A 334 -20.18 -8.31 7.46
C VAL A 334 -18.97 -8.10 6.56
N ALA A 335 -18.72 -6.88 6.13
CA ALA A 335 -17.54 -6.53 5.33
C ALA A 335 -16.59 -5.65 6.15
N ILE A 336 -15.30 -5.99 6.12
CA ILE A 336 -14.23 -5.28 6.85
C ILE A 336 -13.14 -4.91 5.86
N THR A 337 -12.60 -3.69 5.98
CA THR A 337 -11.42 -3.26 5.21
C THR A 337 -10.53 -2.35 6.07
N ALA A 338 -9.28 -2.20 5.66
CA ALA A 338 -8.31 -1.33 6.32
C ALA A 338 -8.03 -0.10 5.43
N ALA A 339 -8.77 0.98 5.63
CA ALA A 339 -8.69 2.27 4.93
C ALA A 339 -8.90 2.21 3.40
N MET A 340 -9.42 1.11 2.85
CA MET A 340 -9.46 0.88 1.40
C MET A 340 -10.87 0.54 0.86
N PRO A 341 -11.96 1.24 1.26
CA PRO A 341 -13.32 0.87 0.83
C PRO A 341 -13.49 0.93 -0.70
N SER A 342 -12.99 1.96 -1.36
CA SER A 342 -13.04 2.09 -2.82
C SER A 342 -12.11 1.10 -3.52
N GLY A 343 -10.89 0.94 -2.99
CA GLY A 343 -9.88 0.07 -3.56
C GLY A 343 -10.26 -1.41 -3.55
N THR A 344 -11.02 -1.85 -2.55
CA THR A 344 -11.53 -3.22 -2.40
C THR A 344 -12.97 -3.37 -2.92
N GLY A 345 -13.59 -2.28 -3.44
CA GLY A 345 -14.96 -2.29 -3.97
C GLY A 345 -16.06 -2.34 -2.92
N LEU A 346 -15.74 -2.09 -1.64
CA LEU A 346 -16.71 -2.18 -0.54
C LEU A 346 -17.52 -0.91 -0.31
N ASN A 347 -17.27 0.17 -1.04
CA ASN A 347 -18.03 1.42 -0.92
C ASN A 347 -19.55 1.21 -1.16
N LYS A 348 -19.94 0.41 -2.15
CA LYS A 348 -21.36 0.06 -2.37
C LYS A 348 -21.97 -0.74 -1.22
N PHE A 349 -21.15 -1.59 -0.56
CA PHE A 349 -21.57 -2.32 0.62
C PHE A 349 -21.77 -1.39 1.82
N GLN A 350 -20.85 -0.46 2.02
CA GLN A 350 -20.93 0.61 3.03
C GLN A 350 -22.21 1.44 2.87
N GLU A 351 -22.50 1.89 1.66
CA GLU A 351 -23.70 2.68 1.37
C GLU A 351 -24.99 1.90 1.68
N LYS A 352 -25.04 0.61 1.34
CA LYS A 352 -26.24 -0.20 1.45
C LYS A 352 -26.42 -0.84 2.83
N TYR A 353 -25.34 -1.17 3.51
CA TYR A 353 -25.35 -1.87 4.80
C TYR A 353 -24.38 -1.23 5.80
N PRO A 354 -24.56 0.06 6.16
CA PRO A 354 -23.59 0.81 6.98
C PRO A 354 -23.34 0.16 8.35
N LEU A 355 -24.34 -0.48 8.98
CA LEU A 355 -24.19 -1.17 10.27
C LEU A 355 -23.47 -2.54 10.17
N ARG A 356 -23.16 -2.98 8.96
CA ARG A 356 -22.45 -4.25 8.70
C ARG A 356 -21.17 -4.03 7.92
N PHE A 357 -20.71 -2.80 7.85
CA PHE A 357 -19.47 -2.39 7.24
C PHE A 357 -18.54 -1.77 8.29
N TYR A 358 -17.28 -2.18 8.27
CA TYR A 358 -16.25 -1.65 9.16
C TYR A 358 -15.01 -1.27 8.34
N ASP A 359 -14.72 0.02 8.30
CA ASP A 359 -13.39 0.51 7.95
C ASP A 359 -12.63 0.74 9.25
N VAL A 360 -11.53 0.02 9.42
CA VAL A 360 -10.75 0.08 10.67
C VAL A 360 -9.57 1.07 10.60
N GLY A 361 -9.47 1.85 9.51
CA GLY A 361 -8.29 2.66 9.23
C GLY A 361 -7.11 1.79 8.76
N ILE A 362 -5.89 2.33 8.77
CA ILE A 362 -4.70 1.57 8.37
C ILE A 362 -4.27 0.67 9.54
N ALA A 363 -5.03 -0.38 9.80
CA ALA A 363 -4.89 -1.26 10.96
C ALA A 363 -5.22 -2.72 10.58
N GLU A 364 -4.41 -3.31 9.71
CA GLU A 364 -4.62 -4.66 9.19
C GLU A 364 -4.60 -5.72 10.29
N GLN A 365 -3.71 -5.59 11.29
CA GLN A 365 -3.67 -6.49 12.45
C GLN A 365 -5.01 -6.48 13.20
N HIS A 366 -5.52 -5.27 13.51
CA HIS A 366 -6.82 -5.10 14.15
C HIS A 366 -7.95 -5.69 13.30
N ALA A 367 -7.96 -5.46 11.97
CA ALA A 367 -8.97 -6.01 11.07
C ALA A 367 -9.09 -7.53 11.17
N VAL A 368 -7.96 -8.23 11.24
CA VAL A 368 -7.91 -9.69 11.29
C VAL A 368 -8.41 -10.21 12.64
N THR A 369 -7.87 -9.71 13.75
CA THR A 369 -8.28 -10.12 15.11
C THR A 369 -9.75 -9.76 15.38
N PHE A 370 -10.20 -8.57 14.96
CA PHE A 370 -11.59 -8.13 15.07
C PHE A 370 -12.55 -9.06 14.31
N ALA A 371 -12.17 -9.47 13.09
CA ALA A 371 -12.93 -10.46 12.33
C ALA A 371 -12.98 -11.81 13.06
N GLY A 372 -11.87 -12.24 13.66
CA GLY A 372 -11.81 -13.44 14.49
C GLY A 372 -12.83 -13.40 15.62
N GLY A 373 -12.83 -12.32 16.40
CA GLY A 373 -13.80 -12.10 17.47
C GLY A 373 -15.27 -12.14 16.98
N MET A 374 -15.56 -11.59 15.81
CA MET A 374 -16.91 -11.66 15.23
C MET A 374 -17.35 -13.09 14.90
N THR A 375 -16.43 -13.97 14.52
CA THR A 375 -16.78 -15.35 14.17
C THR A 375 -17.19 -16.18 15.40
N THR A 376 -16.71 -15.84 16.60
CA THR A 376 -17.11 -16.52 17.85
C THR A 376 -18.60 -16.33 18.13
N GLU A 377 -19.18 -15.22 17.65
CA GLU A 377 -20.61 -14.92 17.73
C GLU A 377 -21.39 -15.32 16.45
N SER A 378 -20.83 -16.24 15.67
CA SER A 378 -21.46 -16.78 14.45
C SER A 378 -21.71 -15.74 13.34
N ILE A 379 -21.04 -14.59 13.38
CA ILE A 379 -21.01 -13.62 12.28
C ILE A 379 -20.10 -14.15 11.17
N LYS A 380 -20.34 -13.71 9.95
CA LYS A 380 -19.59 -14.12 8.75
C LYS A 380 -18.79 -12.93 8.18
N PRO A 381 -17.66 -12.57 8.78
CA PRO A 381 -16.85 -11.49 8.29
C PRO A 381 -16.14 -11.86 6.99
N PHE A 382 -16.21 -10.95 6.01
CA PHE A 382 -15.39 -10.92 4.82
C PHE A 382 -14.38 -9.78 4.97
N VAL A 383 -13.10 -10.12 5.09
CA VAL A 383 -12.00 -9.17 5.30
C VAL A 383 -11.33 -8.92 3.95
N ALA A 384 -11.56 -7.74 3.39
CA ALA A 384 -10.99 -7.35 2.10
C ALA A 384 -9.73 -6.49 2.30
N ILE A 385 -8.57 -7.08 2.03
CA ILE A 385 -7.25 -6.47 2.20
C ILE A 385 -6.40 -6.78 0.97
N TYR A 386 -5.51 -5.86 0.56
CA TYR A 386 -4.54 -6.14 -0.51
C TYR A 386 -3.52 -7.18 -0.07
N SER A 387 -3.12 -8.04 -1.00
CA SER A 387 -2.16 -9.11 -0.74
C SER A 387 -0.88 -8.61 -0.03
N THR A 388 -0.28 -7.54 -0.53
CA THR A 388 0.91 -6.94 0.08
C THR A 388 0.67 -6.39 1.49
N PHE A 389 -0.54 -5.85 1.79
CA PHE A 389 -0.86 -5.28 3.10
C PHE A 389 -1.23 -6.35 4.14
N LEU A 390 -1.76 -7.50 3.71
CA LEU A 390 -2.05 -8.61 4.63
C LEU A 390 -0.78 -9.17 5.30
N GLN A 391 0.40 -8.94 4.71
CA GLN A 391 1.69 -9.30 5.33
C GLN A 391 1.87 -8.66 6.72
N ARG A 392 1.33 -7.45 6.95
CA ARG A 392 1.38 -6.76 8.25
C ARG A 392 0.60 -7.47 9.34
N ALA A 393 -0.40 -8.26 8.97
CA ALA A 393 -1.27 -8.99 9.89
C ALA A 393 -1.00 -10.51 9.90
N TYR A 394 0.18 -10.95 9.45
CA TYR A 394 0.46 -12.38 9.31
C TYR A 394 0.44 -13.12 10.67
N ASP A 395 0.98 -12.51 11.72
CA ASP A 395 0.90 -13.09 13.07
C ASP A 395 -0.56 -13.33 13.50
N GLN A 396 -1.47 -12.36 13.27
CA GLN A 396 -2.87 -12.48 13.61
C GLN A 396 -3.58 -13.54 12.75
N VAL A 397 -3.17 -13.70 11.48
CA VAL A 397 -3.68 -14.78 10.62
C VAL A 397 -3.28 -16.14 11.18
N VAL A 398 -2.05 -16.29 11.68
CA VAL A 398 -1.54 -17.53 12.27
C VAL A 398 -2.18 -17.77 13.63
N HIS A 399 -1.94 -16.86 14.57
CA HIS A 399 -2.25 -17.03 15.99
C HIS A 399 -3.76 -16.91 16.28
N ASP A 400 -4.36 -15.79 15.82
CA ASP A 400 -5.74 -15.50 16.20
C ASP A 400 -6.76 -16.27 15.35
N ILE A 401 -6.41 -16.62 14.10
CA ILE A 401 -7.35 -17.22 13.16
C ILE A 401 -7.05 -18.70 12.89
N ALA A 402 -5.85 -19.04 12.40
CA ALA A 402 -5.59 -20.40 11.92
C ALA A 402 -5.50 -21.42 13.06
N ILE A 403 -4.77 -21.11 14.14
CA ILE A 403 -4.65 -21.98 15.32
C ILE A 403 -6.04 -22.28 15.92
N GLN A 404 -6.90 -21.27 15.99
CA GLN A 404 -8.25 -21.41 16.54
C GLN A 404 -9.28 -21.94 15.53
N SER A 405 -8.88 -22.15 14.27
CA SER A 405 -9.77 -22.57 13.17
C SER A 405 -10.98 -21.65 12.97
N LEU A 406 -10.86 -20.36 13.25
CA LEU A 406 -11.95 -19.40 13.14
C LEU A 406 -12.32 -19.14 11.67
N PRO A 407 -13.62 -19.21 11.30
CA PRO A 407 -14.06 -19.13 9.92
C PRO A 407 -14.10 -17.69 9.37
N VAL A 408 -12.98 -17.00 9.41
CA VAL A 408 -12.79 -15.72 8.74
C VAL A 408 -12.61 -15.94 7.24
N ARG A 409 -13.17 -15.05 6.42
CA ARG A 409 -13.14 -15.13 4.96
C ARG A 409 -12.31 -13.98 4.43
N PHE A 410 -11.10 -14.27 3.98
CA PHE A 410 -10.19 -13.27 3.41
C PHE A 410 -10.46 -13.10 1.91
N LEU A 411 -10.66 -11.85 1.49
CA LEU A 411 -10.73 -11.42 0.09
C LEU A 411 -9.44 -10.66 -0.20
N ILE A 412 -8.47 -11.37 -0.80
CA ILE A 412 -7.11 -10.87 -1.00
C ILE A 412 -7.03 -10.25 -2.39
N ASP A 413 -7.16 -8.93 -2.44
CA ASP A 413 -7.09 -8.15 -3.68
C ASP A 413 -5.63 -7.84 -4.07
N ARG A 414 -5.35 -7.54 -5.32
CA ARG A 414 -4.00 -7.25 -5.86
C ARG A 414 -3.02 -8.40 -5.69
N SER A 415 -3.47 -9.64 -5.83
CA SER A 415 -2.57 -10.79 -5.89
C SER A 415 -1.83 -10.84 -7.23
N GLY A 416 -0.57 -11.26 -7.22
CA GLY A 416 0.30 -11.21 -8.39
C GLY A 416 0.90 -9.82 -8.63
N PHE A 417 1.23 -9.51 -9.87
CA PHE A 417 1.81 -8.21 -10.24
C PHE A 417 0.75 -7.11 -10.33
N VAL A 418 1.17 -5.88 -10.07
CA VAL A 418 0.29 -4.69 -10.01
C VAL A 418 0.69 -3.58 -10.97
N GLY A 419 1.70 -3.82 -11.81
CA GLY A 419 2.12 -2.87 -12.84
C GLY A 419 2.89 -1.68 -12.26
N ALA A 420 2.33 -0.50 -12.39
CA ALA A 420 2.97 0.78 -12.11
C ALA A 420 3.38 1.02 -10.64
N ASP A 421 2.87 0.28 -9.67
CA ASP A 421 3.21 0.42 -8.25
C ASP A 421 4.41 -0.47 -7.85
N GLY A 422 4.80 -1.41 -8.70
CA GLY A 422 6.03 -2.20 -8.59
C GLY A 422 6.09 -3.15 -7.40
N ALA A 423 7.31 -3.46 -6.99
CA ALA A 423 7.62 -4.49 -5.99
C ALA A 423 6.93 -4.29 -4.64
N THR A 424 6.73 -3.05 -4.21
CA THR A 424 6.15 -2.72 -2.90
C THR A 424 4.67 -3.07 -2.79
N HIS A 425 3.97 -3.17 -3.92
CA HIS A 425 2.54 -3.47 -3.99
C HIS A 425 2.22 -4.83 -4.62
N ALA A 426 3.24 -5.56 -5.12
CA ALA A 426 3.06 -6.88 -5.71
C ALA A 426 2.59 -7.91 -4.66
N GLY A 427 1.54 -8.66 -5.00
CA GLY A 427 1.00 -9.75 -4.20
C GLY A 427 1.73 -11.06 -4.50
N SER A 428 3.02 -11.13 -4.18
CA SER A 428 3.92 -12.22 -4.59
C SER A 428 4.13 -13.31 -3.54
N PHE A 429 3.59 -13.16 -2.32
CA PHE A 429 3.95 -14.01 -1.18
C PHE A 429 2.76 -14.66 -0.47
N ASP A 430 1.54 -14.26 -0.77
CA ASP A 430 0.34 -14.70 -0.07
C ASP A 430 0.11 -16.22 -0.13
N LEU A 431 0.35 -16.87 -1.29
CA LEU A 431 0.27 -18.33 -1.36
C LEU A 431 1.33 -19.00 -0.47
N SER A 432 2.56 -18.49 -0.45
CA SER A 432 3.64 -19.09 0.34
C SER A 432 3.32 -19.09 1.83
N TYR A 433 2.90 -17.96 2.39
CA TYR A 433 2.63 -17.87 3.82
C TYR A 433 1.25 -18.41 4.24
N LEU A 434 0.27 -18.53 3.34
CA LEU A 434 -1.03 -19.12 3.64
C LEU A 434 -1.05 -20.65 3.45
N CYS A 435 -0.36 -21.16 2.44
CA CYS A 435 -0.36 -22.61 2.17
C CYS A 435 0.40 -23.42 3.22
N CYS A 436 1.32 -22.84 3.98
CA CYS A 436 1.98 -23.54 5.08
C CYS A 436 1.08 -23.72 6.32
N LEU A 437 0.01 -22.90 6.48
CA LEU A 437 -0.84 -22.92 7.66
C LEU A 437 -1.78 -24.16 7.67
N PRO A 438 -1.84 -24.92 8.78
CA PRO A 438 -2.84 -25.98 8.94
C PRO A 438 -4.27 -25.44 8.86
N ASN A 439 -5.21 -26.29 8.46
CA ASN A 439 -6.66 -26.01 8.42
C ASN A 439 -7.12 -24.84 7.55
N PHE A 440 -6.25 -24.24 6.76
CA PHE A 440 -6.56 -23.09 5.91
C PHE A 440 -7.03 -23.53 4.51
N ILE A 441 -8.08 -22.90 3.97
CA ILE A 441 -8.52 -23.10 2.58
C ILE A 441 -8.04 -21.92 1.75
N VAL A 442 -7.26 -22.18 0.71
CA VAL A 442 -6.69 -21.14 -0.16
C VAL A 442 -7.17 -21.37 -1.60
N MET A 443 -7.87 -20.38 -2.15
CA MET A 443 -8.50 -20.41 -3.46
C MET A 443 -7.95 -19.31 -4.37
N ALA A 444 -7.84 -19.59 -5.67
CA ALA A 444 -7.46 -18.63 -6.69
C ALA A 444 -8.33 -18.81 -7.93
N PRO A 445 -9.25 -17.89 -8.21
CA PRO A 445 -10.14 -17.97 -9.38
C PRO A 445 -9.39 -17.74 -10.67
N SER A 446 -9.75 -18.47 -11.70
CA SER A 446 -9.20 -18.29 -13.05
C SER A 446 -9.90 -17.20 -13.85
N ASN A 447 -11.16 -16.85 -13.51
CA ASN A 447 -11.97 -15.82 -14.16
C ASN A 447 -13.03 -15.24 -13.20
N GLY A 448 -13.87 -14.33 -13.68
CA GLY A 448 -14.90 -13.67 -12.88
C GLY A 448 -16.00 -14.61 -12.38
N GLU A 449 -16.41 -15.61 -13.16
CA GLU A 449 -17.42 -16.60 -12.72
C GLU A 449 -16.87 -17.50 -11.60
N GLU A 450 -15.61 -17.94 -11.70
CA GLU A 450 -14.96 -18.71 -10.63
C GLU A 450 -14.85 -17.89 -9.36
N LEU A 451 -14.49 -16.58 -9.43
CA LEU A 451 -14.44 -15.70 -8.26
C LEU A 451 -15.83 -15.59 -7.60
N LYS A 452 -16.88 -15.33 -8.37
CA LYS A 452 -18.26 -15.27 -7.86
C LYS A 452 -18.66 -16.55 -7.12
N ASN A 453 -18.35 -17.71 -7.70
CA ASN A 453 -18.69 -19.01 -7.13
C ASN A 453 -17.84 -19.35 -5.88
N MET A 454 -16.55 -18.95 -5.86
CA MET A 454 -15.67 -19.12 -4.69
C MET A 454 -16.12 -18.26 -3.51
N ILE A 455 -16.58 -17.01 -3.73
CA ILE A 455 -17.15 -16.16 -2.67
C ILE A 455 -18.41 -16.82 -2.08
N LYS A 456 -19.25 -17.41 -2.93
CA LYS A 456 -20.42 -18.16 -2.47
C LYS A 456 -20.02 -19.40 -1.68
N LEU A 457 -18.99 -20.12 -2.10
CA LEU A 457 -18.46 -21.26 -1.34
C LEU A 457 -17.93 -20.80 0.03
N ALA A 458 -17.10 -19.74 0.07
CA ALA A 458 -16.54 -19.19 1.31
C ALA A 458 -17.63 -18.80 2.32
N GLN A 459 -18.77 -18.24 1.86
CA GLN A 459 -19.93 -17.98 2.73
C GLN A 459 -20.40 -19.23 3.48
N SER A 460 -20.31 -20.41 2.87
CA SER A 460 -20.80 -21.67 3.46
C SER A 460 -19.79 -22.35 4.40
N ILE A 461 -18.53 -21.94 4.42
CA ILE A 461 -17.50 -22.50 5.28
C ILE A 461 -17.62 -21.90 6.68
N ASN A 462 -17.95 -22.73 7.68
CA ASN A 462 -18.23 -22.26 9.05
C ASN A 462 -17.30 -22.89 10.12
N ASN A 463 -16.29 -23.65 9.72
CA ASN A 463 -15.43 -24.41 10.65
C ASN A 463 -13.94 -24.20 10.45
N LYS A 464 -13.52 -23.35 9.51
CA LYS A 464 -12.12 -23.02 9.25
C LYS A 464 -11.96 -21.76 8.41
N PRO A 465 -10.81 -21.09 8.46
CA PRO A 465 -10.55 -19.91 7.66
C PRO A 465 -10.43 -20.24 6.17
N SER A 466 -10.76 -19.25 5.35
CA SER A 466 -10.63 -19.35 3.90
C SER A 466 -10.12 -18.05 3.29
N ALA A 467 -9.29 -18.16 2.26
CA ALA A 467 -8.79 -17.03 1.48
C ALA A 467 -9.11 -17.23 0.00
N ILE A 468 -9.52 -16.15 -0.66
CA ILE A 468 -9.69 -16.06 -2.10
C ILE A 468 -8.78 -14.94 -2.58
N ARG A 469 -7.77 -15.28 -3.37
CA ARG A 469 -6.82 -14.31 -3.93
C ARG A 469 -7.13 -14.00 -5.39
N TYR A 470 -7.17 -12.73 -5.77
CA TYR A 470 -7.52 -12.29 -7.13
C TYR A 470 -6.72 -11.04 -7.53
N PRO A 471 -6.46 -10.84 -8.84
CA PRO A 471 -5.59 -9.76 -9.30
C PRO A 471 -6.33 -8.42 -9.41
N ARG A 472 -5.54 -7.35 -9.59
CA ARG A 472 -5.99 -6.06 -10.09
C ARG A 472 -6.09 -6.12 -11.62
N ASP A 473 -7.18 -6.67 -12.16
CA ASP A 473 -7.35 -6.85 -13.60
C ASP A 473 -8.85 -6.85 -13.99
N PHE A 474 -9.11 -6.91 -15.29
CA PHE A 474 -10.44 -7.10 -15.84
C PHE A 474 -10.91 -8.54 -15.63
N ALA A 475 -12.14 -8.69 -15.17
CA ALA A 475 -12.77 -9.99 -14.97
C ALA A 475 -13.43 -10.47 -16.26
N TYR A 476 -12.72 -11.26 -17.04
CA TYR A 476 -13.32 -11.94 -18.18
C TYR A 476 -14.25 -13.07 -17.72
N GLU A 477 -15.15 -13.52 -18.61
CA GLU A 477 -16.14 -14.57 -18.32
C GLU A 477 -16.91 -14.32 -17.01
N TYR A 478 -17.48 -13.13 -16.86
CA TYR A 478 -18.33 -12.79 -15.73
C TYR A 478 -19.75 -12.46 -16.19
N ASN A 479 -20.73 -13.12 -15.58
CA ASN A 479 -22.13 -12.80 -15.72
C ASN A 479 -22.73 -12.37 -14.37
N ASN A 480 -23.24 -11.15 -14.33
CA ASN A 480 -23.84 -10.56 -13.12
C ASN A 480 -25.27 -11.10 -12.85
N ASN A 481 -25.49 -12.40 -12.99
CA ASN A 481 -26.73 -13.08 -12.64
C ASN A 481 -26.70 -13.64 -11.21
N ASN A 482 -27.81 -14.26 -10.77
CA ASN A 482 -27.94 -14.90 -9.46
C ASN A 482 -27.60 -16.41 -9.48
N ASN A 483 -27.13 -16.94 -10.61
CA ASN A 483 -26.79 -18.35 -10.73
C ASN A 483 -25.40 -18.59 -10.18
N PHE A 484 -25.29 -19.39 -9.14
CA PHE A 484 -24.03 -19.83 -8.57
C PHE A 484 -23.80 -21.31 -8.90
N GLN A 485 -22.68 -21.60 -9.54
CA GLN A 485 -22.27 -22.99 -9.77
C GLN A 485 -21.68 -23.56 -8.49
N LYS A 486 -22.02 -24.81 -8.19
CA LYS A 486 -21.48 -25.50 -7.01
C LYS A 486 -20.01 -25.86 -7.22
N ILE A 487 -19.15 -25.37 -6.35
CA ILE A 487 -17.74 -25.74 -6.27
C ILE A 487 -17.54 -26.58 -4.99
N PHE A 488 -16.73 -27.63 -5.09
CA PHE A 488 -16.38 -28.47 -3.94
C PHE A 488 -14.95 -28.17 -3.50
N ILE A 489 -14.73 -28.09 -2.20
CA ILE A 489 -13.41 -27.80 -1.61
C ILE A 489 -12.38 -28.82 -2.11
N GLY A 490 -11.23 -28.32 -2.57
CA GLY A 490 -10.13 -29.13 -3.06
C GLY A 490 -10.43 -29.86 -4.37
N LYS A 491 -11.34 -29.34 -5.22
CA LYS A 491 -11.66 -29.93 -6.52
C LYS A 491 -11.28 -29.04 -7.67
N GLY A 492 -10.35 -29.53 -8.50
CA GLY A 492 -9.99 -28.94 -9.78
C GLY A 492 -11.02 -29.24 -10.89
N LYS A 493 -10.84 -28.58 -12.05
CA LYS A 493 -11.67 -28.74 -13.24
C LYS A 493 -10.77 -29.00 -14.46
N ILE A 494 -10.95 -30.15 -15.11
CA ILE A 494 -10.28 -30.43 -16.39
C ILE A 494 -10.98 -29.61 -17.48
N LEU A 495 -10.23 -28.83 -18.23
CA LEU A 495 -10.72 -27.99 -19.35
C LEU A 495 -10.36 -28.54 -20.71
N LYS A 496 -9.20 -29.20 -20.81
CA LYS A 496 -8.74 -29.91 -22.01
C LYS A 496 -8.20 -31.27 -21.59
N ILE A 497 -8.51 -32.29 -22.38
CA ILE A 497 -7.99 -33.64 -22.19
C ILE A 497 -6.93 -33.89 -23.25
N GLY A 498 -5.79 -34.39 -22.85
CA GLY A 498 -4.67 -34.74 -23.70
C GLY A 498 -3.83 -35.87 -23.13
N LYS A 499 -2.59 -35.98 -23.58
CA LYS A 499 -1.65 -37.04 -23.17
C LYS A 499 -0.28 -36.42 -22.86
N LYS A 500 0.60 -37.18 -22.21
CA LYS A 500 2.00 -36.90 -21.92
C LYS A 500 2.21 -35.73 -20.96
N ILE A 501 1.59 -34.57 -21.18
CA ILE A 501 1.77 -33.36 -20.37
C ILE A 501 0.44 -32.97 -19.70
N ALA A 502 0.50 -32.74 -18.38
CA ALA A 502 -0.59 -32.17 -17.60
C ALA A 502 -0.20 -30.78 -17.08
N PHE A 503 -0.90 -29.73 -17.54
CA PHE A 503 -0.83 -28.39 -16.98
C PHE A 503 -1.74 -28.30 -15.75
N LEU A 504 -1.17 -27.98 -14.60
CA LEU A 504 -1.87 -27.70 -13.36
C LEU A 504 -1.78 -26.19 -13.11
N ASN A 505 -2.78 -25.44 -13.58
CA ASN A 505 -2.80 -23.99 -13.44
C ASN A 505 -3.56 -23.57 -12.20
N LEU A 506 -3.03 -22.60 -11.48
CA LEU A 506 -3.70 -21.93 -10.38
C LEU A 506 -3.93 -20.44 -10.72
N GLY A 507 -5.21 -20.01 -10.71
CA GLY A 507 -5.56 -18.60 -10.89
C GLY A 507 -5.56 -18.12 -12.34
N THR A 508 -5.38 -16.83 -12.52
CA THR A 508 -5.73 -16.10 -13.76
C THR A 508 -4.81 -16.33 -14.95
N ARG A 509 -3.68 -17.01 -14.77
CA ARG A 509 -2.80 -17.41 -15.89
C ARG A 509 -3.43 -18.47 -16.81
N LEU A 510 -4.59 -19.02 -16.45
CA LEU A 510 -5.28 -20.08 -17.20
C LEU A 510 -5.46 -19.75 -18.70
N LYS A 511 -5.84 -18.52 -19.03
CA LYS A 511 -5.98 -18.08 -20.43
C LYS A 511 -4.67 -18.24 -21.21
N LYS A 512 -3.54 -17.85 -20.58
CA LYS A 512 -2.21 -17.99 -21.18
C LYS A 512 -1.79 -19.45 -21.32
N VAL A 513 -2.17 -20.30 -20.36
CA VAL A 513 -1.94 -21.75 -20.44
C VAL A 513 -2.69 -22.39 -21.59
N LEU A 514 -3.92 -21.99 -21.84
CA LEU A 514 -4.69 -22.44 -23.00
C LEU A 514 -4.03 -22.02 -24.32
N GLU A 515 -3.51 -20.78 -24.40
CA GLU A 515 -2.76 -20.31 -25.57
C GLU A 515 -1.46 -21.14 -25.76
N ILE A 516 -0.72 -21.44 -24.67
CA ILE A 516 0.48 -22.31 -24.70
C ILE A 516 0.13 -23.71 -25.21
N ASN A 517 -0.98 -24.28 -24.74
CA ASN A 517 -1.44 -25.59 -25.21
C ASN A 517 -1.69 -25.61 -26.72
N GLU A 518 -2.31 -24.58 -27.28
CA GLU A 518 -2.52 -24.46 -28.73
C GLU A 518 -1.17 -24.29 -29.49
N MET A 519 -0.21 -23.55 -28.92
CA MET A 519 1.15 -23.45 -29.50
C MET A 519 1.83 -24.81 -29.53
N ILE A 520 1.79 -25.60 -28.43
CA ILE A 520 2.36 -26.95 -28.36
C ILE A 520 1.68 -27.88 -29.37
N LYS A 521 0.35 -27.81 -29.48
CA LYS A 521 -0.42 -28.58 -30.48
C LYS A 521 0.04 -28.30 -31.89
N ASN A 522 0.23 -27.02 -32.23
CA ASN A 522 0.63 -26.61 -33.59
C ASN A 522 2.07 -27.01 -33.92
N HIS A 523 3.02 -26.84 -32.99
CA HIS A 523 4.44 -27.08 -33.21
C HIS A 523 4.86 -28.54 -32.99
N HIS A 524 4.30 -29.21 -31.98
CA HIS A 524 4.70 -30.57 -31.56
C HIS A 524 3.63 -31.62 -31.82
N LYS A 525 2.48 -31.23 -32.41
CA LYS A 525 1.33 -32.13 -32.67
C LYS A 525 0.83 -32.87 -31.39
N LEU A 526 1.01 -32.28 -30.22
CA LEU A 526 0.70 -32.84 -28.94
C LEU A 526 -0.46 -32.05 -28.29
N ASN A 527 -1.56 -32.75 -27.93
CA ASN A 527 -2.60 -32.21 -27.09
C ASN A 527 -2.26 -32.49 -25.62
N CYS A 528 -2.11 -31.45 -24.82
CA CYS A 528 -1.86 -31.59 -23.38
C CYS A 528 -3.18 -31.52 -22.58
N THR A 529 -3.18 -32.11 -21.40
CA THR A 529 -4.28 -31.90 -20.44
C THR A 529 -4.10 -30.54 -19.77
N VAL A 530 -5.18 -29.76 -19.67
CA VAL A 530 -5.19 -28.46 -18.96
C VAL A 530 -6.21 -28.51 -17.83
N VAL A 531 -5.74 -28.23 -16.62
CA VAL A 531 -6.54 -28.25 -15.40
C VAL A 531 -6.53 -26.87 -14.75
N ASP A 532 -7.71 -26.35 -14.43
CA ASP A 532 -7.89 -25.28 -13.46
C ASP A 532 -7.93 -25.90 -12.06
N MET A 533 -6.88 -25.71 -11.30
CA MET A 533 -6.76 -26.33 -9.96
C MET A 533 -7.63 -25.66 -8.91
N ARG A 534 -8.04 -24.39 -9.11
CA ARG A 534 -8.95 -23.64 -8.22
C ARG A 534 -8.44 -23.44 -6.79
N PHE A 535 -7.84 -24.48 -6.20
CA PHE A 535 -7.37 -24.51 -4.82
C PHE A 535 -5.86 -24.72 -4.75
N ALA A 536 -5.18 -23.80 -4.07
CA ALA A 536 -3.80 -24.02 -3.66
C ALA A 536 -3.74 -24.95 -2.45
N LYS A 537 -4.78 -24.89 -1.59
CA LYS A 537 -4.94 -25.77 -0.41
C LYS A 537 -6.42 -25.94 -0.05
N PRO A 538 -6.91 -27.18 0.16
CA PRO A 538 -6.22 -28.43 -0.21
C PRO A 538 -6.17 -28.61 -1.74
N ILE A 539 -5.12 -29.24 -2.25
CA ILE A 539 -5.02 -29.62 -3.67
C ILE A 539 -5.91 -30.82 -3.98
N ASP A 540 -6.31 -31.01 -5.25
CA ASP A 540 -7.07 -32.20 -5.70
C ASP A 540 -6.14 -33.41 -5.88
N THR A 541 -5.80 -34.08 -4.79
CA THR A 541 -4.91 -35.26 -4.79
C THR A 541 -5.43 -36.39 -5.65
N LYS A 542 -6.77 -36.66 -5.66
CA LYS A 542 -7.38 -37.69 -6.51
C LYS A 542 -7.21 -37.41 -7.99
N LEU A 543 -7.41 -36.15 -8.39
CA LEU A 543 -7.22 -35.74 -9.77
C LEU A 543 -5.76 -35.90 -10.19
N ILE A 544 -4.81 -35.40 -9.38
CA ILE A 544 -3.36 -35.50 -9.63
C ILE A 544 -2.95 -36.96 -9.74
N GLN A 545 -3.41 -37.83 -8.82
CA GLN A 545 -3.12 -39.27 -8.84
C GLN A 545 -3.63 -39.95 -10.11
N ASN A 546 -4.83 -39.59 -10.59
CA ASN A 546 -5.38 -40.13 -11.84
C ASN A 546 -4.60 -39.68 -13.06
N LEU A 547 -4.21 -38.39 -13.11
CA LEU A 547 -3.37 -37.88 -14.18
C LEU A 547 -1.99 -38.55 -14.20
N ASN A 548 -1.41 -38.89 -13.04
CA ASN A 548 -0.11 -39.53 -12.95
C ASN A 548 -0.06 -40.95 -13.56
N LYS A 549 -1.23 -41.60 -13.77
CA LYS A 549 -1.32 -42.86 -14.49
C LYS A 549 -1.10 -42.75 -15.99
N THR A 550 -1.36 -41.57 -16.55
CA THR A 550 -1.43 -41.35 -18.02
C THR A 550 -0.53 -40.20 -18.51
N HIS A 551 0.11 -39.47 -17.62
CA HIS A 551 0.97 -38.33 -17.93
C HIS A 551 2.36 -38.52 -17.32
N ASP A 552 3.40 -38.16 -18.08
CA ASP A 552 4.81 -38.29 -17.65
C ASP A 552 5.39 -36.97 -17.19
N ILE A 553 4.75 -35.85 -17.57
CA ILE A 553 5.22 -34.50 -17.30
C ILE A 553 4.09 -33.69 -16.65
N PHE A 554 4.40 -33.09 -15.50
CA PHE A 554 3.49 -32.18 -14.80
C PHE A 554 4.08 -30.77 -14.83
N ILE A 555 3.26 -29.80 -15.15
CA ILE A 555 3.64 -28.40 -15.23
C ILE A 555 2.73 -27.58 -14.32
N THR A 556 3.29 -27.02 -13.24
CA THR A 556 2.55 -26.12 -12.36
C THR A 556 2.78 -24.67 -12.74
N ILE A 557 1.75 -23.85 -12.68
CA ILE A 557 1.81 -22.42 -12.99
C ILE A 557 1.05 -21.64 -11.92
N GLU A 558 1.74 -20.69 -11.28
CA GLU A 558 1.20 -19.81 -10.24
C GLU A 558 1.82 -18.42 -10.28
N GLU A 559 1.07 -17.41 -9.82
CA GLU A 559 1.53 -16.02 -9.70
C GLU A 559 2.00 -15.74 -8.28
N ASN A 560 3.07 -16.37 -7.84
CA ASN A 560 3.60 -16.29 -6.48
C ASN A 560 5.09 -16.63 -6.47
N ALA A 561 5.80 -16.28 -5.39
CA ALA A 561 7.14 -16.76 -5.12
C ALA A 561 7.14 -18.27 -4.79
N ILE A 562 8.31 -18.87 -4.64
CA ILE A 562 8.46 -20.27 -4.19
C ILE A 562 7.72 -20.51 -2.85
N GLY A 563 7.24 -21.72 -2.63
CA GLY A 563 6.57 -22.12 -1.37
C GLY A 563 5.03 -22.13 -1.42
N GLY A 564 4.45 -21.75 -2.58
CA GLY A 564 2.99 -21.73 -2.77
C GLY A 564 2.39 -23.05 -3.27
N PHE A 565 1.55 -22.96 -4.28
CA PHE A 565 0.82 -24.09 -4.87
C PHE A 565 1.73 -25.20 -5.43
N SER A 566 2.77 -24.83 -6.17
CA SER A 566 3.72 -25.80 -6.74
C SER A 566 4.38 -26.66 -5.66
N SER A 567 4.70 -26.09 -4.51
CA SER A 567 5.28 -26.83 -3.38
C SER A 567 4.31 -27.87 -2.82
N GLN A 568 3.01 -27.57 -2.72
CA GLN A 568 1.98 -28.54 -2.30
C GLN A 568 1.85 -29.69 -3.31
N VAL A 569 1.90 -29.38 -4.61
CA VAL A 569 1.86 -30.37 -5.69
C VAL A 569 3.10 -31.25 -5.68
N ASN A 570 4.28 -30.64 -5.54
CA ASN A 570 5.56 -31.37 -5.50
C ASN A 570 5.64 -32.31 -4.31
N ASP A 571 5.28 -31.86 -3.11
CA ASP A 571 5.24 -32.73 -1.92
C ASP A 571 4.36 -33.95 -2.16
N PHE A 572 3.16 -33.75 -2.72
CA PHE A 572 2.26 -34.84 -3.03
C PHE A 572 2.83 -35.81 -4.08
N LEU A 573 3.38 -35.31 -5.18
CA LEU A 573 3.93 -36.13 -6.27
C LEU A 573 5.18 -36.91 -5.84
N ILE A 574 6.04 -36.34 -5.02
CA ILE A 574 7.32 -36.93 -4.60
C ILE A 574 7.12 -37.87 -3.41
N ASN A 575 6.36 -37.44 -2.40
CA ASN A 575 6.30 -38.13 -1.11
C ASN A 575 5.07 -39.04 -0.93
N LYS A 576 4.05 -38.96 -1.80
CA LYS A 576 2.80 -39.71 -1.63
C LYS A 576 2.46 -40.63 -2.82
N LEU A 577 3.24 -40.57 -3.92
CA LEU A 577 3.01 -41.43 -5.09
C LEU A 577 4.22 -42.34 -5.35
N ASN A 578 3.96 -43.55 -5.84
CA ASN A 578 5.01 -44.52 -6.15
C ASN A 578 5.79 -44.21 -7.44
N LYS A 579 5.17 -43.47 -8.37
CA LYS A 579 5.80 -43.00 -9.62
C LYS A 579 5.88 -41.48 -9.60
N THR A 580 7.08 -40.94 -9.59
CA THR A 580 7.31 -39.49 -9.69
C THR A 580 7.44 -39.09 -11.16
N PRO A 581 6.55 -38.26 -11.69
CA PRO A 581 6.65 -37.75 -13.04
C PRO A 581 7.77 -36.70 -13.15
N LYS A 582 8.12 -36.28 -14.36
CA LYS A 582 8.95 -35.10 -14.56
C LYS A 582 8.14 -33.84 -14.20
N ILE A 583 8.70 -32.98 -13.37
CA ILE A 583 7.99 -31.79 -12.85
C ILE A 583 8.69 -30.52 -13.34
N LEU A 584 7.91 -29.59 -13.90
CA LEU A 584 8.34 -28.23 -14.22
C LEU A 584 7.44 -27.24 -13.48
N ASN A 585 8.06 -26.40 -12.66
CA ASN A 585 7.34 -25.38 -11.91
C ASN A 585 7.61 -24.00 -12.49
N PHE A 586 6.53 -23.23 -12.71
CA PHE A 586 6.58 -21.85 -13.12
C PHE A 586 5.96 -20.97 -12.03
N PHE A 587 6.83 -20.33 -11.28
CA PHE A 587 6.54 -19.33 -10.26
C PHE A 587 7.50 -18.14 -10.44
N MET A 588 7.27 -17.05 -9.73
CA MET A 588 8.09 -15.85 -9.83
C MET A 588 9.52 -16.14 -9.40
N LYS A 589 10.51 -15.63 -10.15
CA LYS A 589 11.93 -15.71 -9.79
C LYS A 589 12.19 -15.08 -8.43
N ASP A 590 13.30 -15.44 -7.81
CA ASP A 590 13.78 -14.87 -6.53
C ASP A 590 14.35 -13.45 -6.74
N GLU A 591 13.47 -12.56 -7.19
CA GLU A 591 13.78 -11.15 -7.46
C GLU A 591 12.56 -10.27 -7.19
N PHE A 592 12.78 -9.07 -6.63
CA PHE A 592 11.77 -8.03 -6.58
C PHE A 592 11.62 -7.35 -7.94
N ILE A 593 10.46 -7.45 -8.55
CA ILE A 593 10.20 -6.91 -9.89
C ILE A 593 9.68 -5.47 -9.77
N ASP A 594 10.43 -4.53 -10.30
CA ASP A 594 10.11 -3.10 -10.32
C ASP A 594 8.87 -2.77 -11.19
N GLN A 595 8.43 -1.52 -11.09
CA GLN A 595 7.29 -1.00 -11.86
C GLN A 595 7.50 -1.09 -13.36
N SER A 596 6.53 -1.61 -14.06
CA SER A 596 6.41 -1.65 -15.53
C SER A 596 4.99 -2.05 -15.92
N ASP A 597 4.74 -2.26 -17.20
CA ASP A 597 3.52 -2.94 -17.61
C ASP A 597 3.49 -4.38 -17.08
N ILE A 598 2.30 -4.90 -16.83
CA ILE A 598 2.11 -6.23 -16.22
C ILE A 598 2.76 -7.33 -17.06
N ASP A 599 2.65 -7.29 -18.39
CA ASP A 599 3.29 -8.28 -19.29
C ASP A 599 4.81 -8.23 -19.19
N ASP A 600 5.42 -7.04 -19.08
CA ASP A 600 6.86 -6.89 -18.81
C ASP A 600 7.26 -7.50 -17.46
N GLN A 601 6.43 -7.34 -16.42
CA GLN A 601 6.68 -7.95 -15.11
C GLN A 601 6.65 -9.48 -15.19
N TYR A 602 5.71 -10.06 -15.93
CA TYR A 602 5.66 -11.50 -16.18
C TYR A 602 6.89 -11.99 -16.98
N ASN A 603 7.33 -11.23 -17.97
CA ASN A 603 8.53 -11.58 -18.73
C ASN A 603 9.78 -11.60 -17.84
N LYS A 604 9.99 -10.57 -17.04
CA LYS A 604 11.12 -10.49 -16.09
C LYS A 604 11.07 -11.61 -15.05
N SER A 605 9.90 -11.93 -14.55
CA SER A 605 9.72 -12.95 -13.51
C SER A 605 9.85 -14.39 -14.01
N GLY A 606 9.94 -14.62 -15.33
CA GLY A 606 10.12 -15.96 -15.91
C GLY A 606 8.85 -16.77 -16.09
N ILE A 607 7.67 -16.15 -15.99
CA ILE A 607 6.35 -16.82 -16.15
C ILE A 607 5.52 -16.23 -17.31
N SER A 608 6.20 -15.66 -18.33
CA SER A 608 5.53 -15.27 -19.57
C SER A 608 5.19 -16.48 -20.43
N LYS A 609 4.22 -16.28 -21.30
CA LYS A 609 3.74 -17.34 -22.21
C LYS A 609 4.87 -17.88 -23.09
N GLU A 610 5.67 -17.00 -23.64
CA GLU A 610 6.78 -17.34 -24.55
C GLU A 610 7.87 -18.14 -23.83
N LEU A 611 8.31 -17.70 -22.66
CA LEU A 611 9.33 -18.39 -21.86
C LEU A 611 8.86 -19.78 -21.41
N ILE A 612 7.59 -19.93 -21.03
CA ILE A 612 7.00 -21.21 -20.66
C ILE A 612 6.98 -22.14 -21.88
N PHE A 613 6.52 -21.66 -23.04
CA PHE A 613 6.48 -22.43 -24.27
C PHE A 613 7.86 -22.91 -24.71
N ASP A 614 8.87 -22.02 -24.73
CA ASP A 614 10.24 -22.33 -25.14
C ASP A 614 10.87 -23.41 -24.25
N LYS A 615 10.68 -23.31 -22.92
CA LYS A 615 11.19 -24.29 -21.97
C LYS A 615 10.53 -25.66 -22.14
N ILE A 616 9.24 -25.69 -22.43
CA ILE A 616 8.51 -26.95 -22.73
C ILE A 616 8.97 -27.52 -24.08
N SER A 617 9.12 -26.68 -25.10
CA SER A 617 9.58 -27.10 -26.42
C SER A 617 10.97 -27.71 -26.39
N THR A 618 11.88 -27.15 -25.59
CA THR A 618 13.22 -27.73 -25.35
C THR A 618 13.12 -29.09 -24.67
N LEU A 619 12.16 -29.29 -23.77
CA LEU A 619 11.94 -30.58 -23.11
C LEU A 619 11.35 -31.66 -24.03
N LEU A 620 10.65 -31.27 -25.08
CA LEU A 620 9.98 -32.17 -26.03
C LEU A 620 10.88 -32.59 -27.20
N ARG A 621 11.98 -31.90 -27.42
CA ARG A 621 13.07 -32.28 -28.34
C ARG A 621 13.94 -33.37 -27.74
#